data_1bd39dceaa8476dcbda3331a81f6cec7
#
_entry.id   1bd39dceaa8476dcbda3331a81f6cec7
#
_cell.length_a   1.000
_cell.length_b   1.000
_cell.length_c   1.000
_cell.angle_alpha   90.00
_cell.angle_beta   90.00
_cell.angle_gamma   90.00
#
_symmetry.space_group_name_H-M   'P 1'
#
loop_
_entity.id
_entity.type
_entity.pdbx_description
1 polymer ?
#
loop_
_entity_poly.entity_id
_entity_poly.type
_entity_poly.pdbx_seq_one_letter_code
_entity_poly.pdbx_strand_id
1 'polypeptide(L)'
;MSTLNFSISSGILTWGATHYTATSGPHGKGALPLGGYTIKVRHTVVGNHLASGFKDNMTGNSWFIPLDPVFSTTRSGFGIHPDGNIPGTLGCVGLTGIDAGNFWTLWNNTPLAARPTTLTVTA
;
A
#
# COMPACT_ATOMS: atom_id res chain seq x y z
N MET A 1 18.63 -5.40 -1.99
CA MET A 1 17.37 -5.26 -1.27
C MET A 1 16.52 -4.24 -1.99
N SER A 2 15.29 -4.60 -2.31
CA SER A 2 14.41 -3.71 -3.05
C SER A 2 13.71 -2.71 -2.13
N THR A 3 13.34 -1.58 -2.70
CA THR A 3 12.55 -0.57 -2.01
C THR A 3 11.37 -0.20 -2.90
N LEU A 4 10.26 0.21 -2.28
CA LEU A 4 9.11 0.76 -3.00
C LEU A 4 9.20 2.28 -2.99
N ASN A 5 8.73 2.89 -4.07
CA ASN A 5 8.61 4.34 -4.19
C ASN A 5 7.18 4.68 -4.61
N PHE A 6 6.58 5.64 -3.93
CA PHE A 6 5.24 6.10 -4.24
C PHE A 6 5.24 7.60 -4.45
N SER A 7 4.79 8.05 -5.62
CA SER A 7 4.57 9.46 -5.92
C SER A 7 3.08 9.75 -5.81
N ILE A 8 2.70 10.63 -4.89
CA ILE A 8 1.30 10.96 -4.65
C ILE A 8 0.71 11.68 -5.85
N SER A 9 1.43 12.65 -6.43
CA SER A 9 0.91 13.45 -7.53
C SER A 9 0.72 12.64 -8.81
N SER A 10 1.60 11.69 -9.09
CA SER A 10 1.47 10.84 -10.28
C SER A 10 0.55 9.64 -10.07
N GLY A 11 0.30 9.27 -8.81
CA GLY A 11 -0.49 8.09 -8.51
C GLY A 11 0.21 6.79 -8.90
N ILE A 12 1.52 6.73 -8.78
CA ILE A 12 2.32 5.57 -9.19
C ILE A 12 3.12 5.04 -8.02
N LEU A 13 2.93 3.74 -7.74
CA LEU A 13 3.78 2.96 -6.84
C LEU A 13 4.74 2.15 -7.71
N THR A 14 6.03 2.31 -7.46
CA THR A 14 7.08 1.65 -8.25
C THR A 14 7.77 0.58 -7.42
N TRP A 15 7.88 -0.62 -7.99
CA TRP A 15 8.65 -1.74 -7.45
C TRP A 15 9.64 -2.18 -8.52
N GLY A 16 10.91 -1.77 -8.37
CA GLY A 16 11.91 -2.02 -9.40
C GLY A 16 11.53 -1.37 -10.72
N ALA A 17 11.39 -2.17 -11.77
CA ALA A 17 10.96 -1.72 -13.08
C ALA A 17 9.43 -1.77 -13.27
N THR A 18 8.68 -2.21 -12.28
CA THR A 18 7.24 -2.39 -12.37
C THR A 18 6.51 -1.21 -11.74
N HIS A 19 5.48 -0.71 -12.40
CA HIS A 19 4.65 0.40 -11.96
C HIS A 19 3.23 -0.05 -11.71
N TYR A 20 2.63 0.46 -10.60
CA TYR A 20 1.25 0.18 -10.25
C TYR A 20 0.52 1.48 -10.01
N THR A 21 -0.74 1.56 -10.44
CA THR A 21 -1.59 2.71 -10.10
C THR A 21 -2.05 2.62 -8.66
N ALA A 22 -1.94 3.74 -7.96
CA ALA A 22 -2.29 3.80 -6.55
C ALA A 22 -2.75 5.21 -6.18
N THR A 23 -3.45 5.32 -5.07
CA THR A 23 -3.93 6.60 -4.55
C THR A 23 -3.65 6.69 -3.04
N SER A 24 -3.62 7.93 -2.52
CA SER A 24 -3.58 8.17 -1.09
C SER A 24 -4.46 9.39 -0.78
N GLY A 25 -5.34 9.29 0.21
CA GLY A 25 -6.40 10.25 0.42
C GLY A 25 -7.56 9.96 -0.53
N PRO A 26 -8.51 10.88 -0.71
CA PRO A 26 -8.72 12.13 0.02
C PRO A 26 -9.54 11.99 1.31
N HIS A 27 -9.86 10.76 1.75
CA HIS A 27 -10.72 10.56 2.90
C HIS A 27 -10.04 10.99 4.20
N GLY A 28 -10.82 11.58 5.10
CA GLY A 28 -10.39 11.88 6.45
C GLY A 28 -9.18 12.80 6.52
N LYS A 29 -8.03 12.23 6.85
CA LYS A 29 -6.79 12.99 7.12
C LYS A 29 -5.96 13.30 5.89
N GLY A 30 -6.48 13.01 4.69
CA GLY A 30 -5.77 13.26 3.44
C GLY A 30 -4.72 12.18 3.13
N ALA A 31 -3.79 12.51 2.25
CA ALA A 31 -2.75 11.58 1.83
C ALA A 31 -1.78 11.26 2.98
N LEU A 32 -1.05 10.14 2.87
CA LEU A 32 -0.04 9.82 3.87
C LEU A 32 1.12 10.81 3.78
N PRO A 33 1.78 11.10 4.92
CA PRO A 33 2.89 12.06 4.93
C PRO A 33 4.05 11.63 4.05
N LEU A 34 4.75 12.62 3.47
CA LEU A 34 5.97 12.38 2.72
C LEU A 34 7.07 11.86 3.64
N GLY A 35 7.92 10.98 3.11
CA GLY A 35 9.06 10.47 3.85
C GLY A 35 9.22 8.98 3.72
N GLY A 36 10.04 8.40 4.60
CA GLY A 36 10.35 6.98 4.60
C GLY A 36 9.48 6.18 5.55
N TYR A 37 9.19 4.95 5.16
CA TYR A 37 8.41 4.00 5.95
C TYR A 37 9.09 2.65 5.93
N THR A 38 9.03 1.94 7.06
CA THR A 38 9.37 0.52 7.13
C THR A 38 8.14 -0.29 6.75
N ILE A 39 8.31 -1.22 5.82
CA ILE A 39 7.25 -2.15 5.44
C ILE A 39 7.30 -3.35 6.37
N LYS A 40 6.21 -3.59 7.10
CA LYS A 40 6.13 -4.68 8.08
C LYS A 40 5.76 -5.99 7.38
N VAL A 41 6.71 -6.54 6.62
CA VAL A 41 6.44 -7.69 5.73
C VAL A 41 5.93 -8.93 6.48
N ARG A 42 6.32 -9.10 7.74
CA ARG A 42 5.91 -10.26 8.56
C ARG A 42 4.57 -10.06 9.24
N HIS A 43 3.98 -8.87 9.14
CA HIS A 43 2.73 -8.52 9.79
C HIS A 43 1.61 -8.26 8.78
N THR A 44 1.77 -8.74 7.56
CA THR A 44 0.71 -8.66 6.53
C THR A 44 -0.54 -9.37 7.02
N VAL A 45 -1.68 -8.71 6.92
CA VAL A 45 -2.97 -9.23 7.34
C VAL A 45 -3.77 -9.59 6.10
N VAL A 46 -4.39 -10.77 6.10
CA VAL A 46 -5.18 -11.28 4.98
C VAL A 46 -6.49 -11.83 5.53
N GLY A 47 -7.58 -11.60 4.83
CA GLY A 47 -8.82 -12.28 5.12
C GLY A 47 -10.05 -11.40 5.13
N ASN A 48 -11.21 -12.06 5.15
CA ASN A 48 -12.51 -11.40 5.04
C ASN A 48 -12.90 -10.60 6.28
N HIS A 49 -12.15 -10.71 7.37
CA HIS A 49 -12.37 -9.87 8.55
C HIS A 49 -11.93 -8.42 8.36
N LEU A 50 -11.18 -8.15 7.30
CA LEU A 50 -10.79 -6.78 6.96
C LEU A 50 -12.00 -6.01 6.42
N ALA A 51 -11.98 -4.69 6.64
CA ALA A 51 -13.04 -3.82 6.15
C ALA A 51 -13.17 -3.91 4.62
N SER A 52 -14.38 -3.67 4.11
CA SER A 52 -14.65 -3.76 2.67
C SER A 52 -13.81 -2.79 1.85
N GLY A 53 -13.33 -1.70 2.44
CA GLY A 53 -12.41 -0.76 1.78
C GLY A 53 -11.06 -1.34 1.46
N PHE A 54 -10.70 -2.48 2.06
CA PHE A 54 -9.43 -3.18 1.80
C PHE A 54 -9.60 -4.38 0.87
N LYS A 55 -10.75 -4.51 0.23
CA LYS A 55 -11.05 -5.62 -0.64
C LYS A 55 -10.80 -5.26 -2.09
N ASP A 56 -10.05 -6.13 -2.79
CA ASP A 56 -9.87 -6.03 -4.23
C ASP A 56 -11.16 -6.46 -4.91
N ASN A 57 -11.82 -5.53 -5.60
CA ASN A 57 -13.10 -5.79 -6.27
C ASN A 57 -12.97 -6.76 -7.44
N MET A 58 -11.79 -6.93 -8.01
CA MET A 58 -11.59 -7.79 -9.17
C MET A 58 -11.33 -9.24 -8.79
N THR A 59 -10.60 -9.47 -7.69
CA THR A 59 -10.24 -10.82 -7.24
C THR A 59 -10.99 -11.26 -6.00
N GLY A 60 -11.58 -10.33 -5.25
CA GLY A 60 -12.22 -10.61 -3.98
C GLY A 60 -11.26 -10.75 -2.82
N ASN A 61 -9.97 -10.58 -3.03
CA ASN A 61 -8.96 -10.67 -1.97
C ASN A 61 -8.97 -9.43 -1.09
N SER A 62 -8.81 -9.63 0.22
CA SER A 62 -8.64 -8.55 1.19
C SER A 62 -7.29 -8.72 1.87
N TRP A 63 -6.46 -7.67 1.85
CA TRP A 63 -5.15 -7.71 2.46
C TRP A 63 -4.70 -6.32 2.87
N PHE A 64 -3.79 -6.29 3.85
CA PHE A 64 -3.25 -5.04 4.39
C PHE A 64 -1.81 -5.27 4.81
N ILE A 65 -0.89 -4.49 4.25
CA ILE A 65 0.54 -4.54 4.58
C ILE A 65 0.86 -3.32 5.43
N PRO A 66 1.12 -3.49 6.74
CA PRO A 66 1.35 -2.34 7.62
C PRO A 66 2.64 -1.60 7.29
N LEU A 67 2.60 -0.28 7.48
CA LEU A 67 3.74 0.62 7.30
C LEU A 67 4.01 1.37 8.61
N ASP A 68 5.29 1.47 8.99
CA ASP A 68 5.72 2.30 10.10
C ASP A 68 6.53 3.49 9.59
N PRO A 69 6.13 4.74 9.90
CA PRO A 69 6.94 5.89 9.52
C PRO A 69 8.27 5.90 10.28
N VAL A 70 9.35 6.29 9.60
CA VAL A 70 10.67 6.45 10.23
C VAL A 70 10.90 7.90 10.69
N PHE A 71 9.84 8.70 10.76
CA PHE A 71 9.84 10.09 11.19
C PHE A 71 8.76 10.29 12.26
N SER A 72 8.81 11.40 12.97
CA SER A 72 7.83 11.71 14.00
C SER A 72 6.50 12.15 13.40
N THR A 73 5.42 11.53 13.84
CA THR A 73 4.05 11.90 13.47
C THR A 73 3.09 11.43 14.54
N THR A 74 1.98 12.14 14.70
CA THR A 74 0.87 11.69 15.57
C THR A 74 -0.08 10.74 14.87
N ARG A 75 0.08 10.57 13.54
CA ARG A 75 -0.76 9.68 12.75
C ARG A 75 -0.23 8.25 12.82
N SER A 76 -1.14 7.29 12.65
CA SER A 76 -0.80 5.86 12.68
C SER A 76 -1.77 5.10 11.77
N GLY A 77 -1.60 3.79 11.70
CA GLY A 77 -2.47 2.94 10.90
C GLY A 77 -2.19 3.00 9.41
N PHE A 78 -0.98 3.38 9.01
CA PHE A 78 -0.60 3.40 7.60
C PHE A 78 -0.42 1.99 7.06
N GLY A 79 -0.73 1.81 5.79
CA GLY A 79 -0.54 0.52 5.13
C GLY A 79 -0.69 0.61 3.62
N ILE A 80 -0.37 -0.50 2.97
CA ILE A 80 -0.62 -0.73 1.55
C ILE A 80 -1.75 -1.74 1.46
N HIS A 81 -2.79 -1.44 0.68
CA HIS A 81 -3.96 -2.31 0.56
C HIS A 81 -4.67 -2.05 -0.78
N PRO A 82 -5.59 -2.94 -1.21
CA PRO A 82 -6.45 -2.62 -2.34
C PRO A 82 -7.31 -1.40 -2.01
N ASP A 83 -7.49 -0.50 -2.98
CA ASP A 83 -8.48 0.57 -2.87
C ASP A 83 -9.81 0.00 -3.34
N GLY A 84 -10.54 -0.58 -2.39
CA GLY A 84 -11.69 -1.43 -2.66
C GLY A 84 -12.98 -0.69 -2.95
N ASN A 85 -14.03 -0.97 -2.15
CA ASN A 85 -15.40 -0.52 -2.43
C ASN A 85 -15.61 0.98 -2.21
N ILE A 86 -14.72 1.63 -1.45
CA ILE A 86 -14.81 3.06 -1.18
C ILE A 86 -13.57 3.71 -1.80
N PRO A 87 -13.72 4.44 -2.94
CA PRO A 87 -12.56 5.05 -3.59
C PRO A 87 -11.83 6.04 -2.67
N GLY A 88 -10.51 6.06 -2.76
CA GLY A 88 -9.66 6.88 -1.92
C GLY A 88 -9.29 6.19 -0.61
N THR A 89 -8.37 6.78 0.15
CA THR A 89 -7.90 6.21 1.41
C THR A 89 -7.86 7.24 2.52
N LEU A 90 -7.74 6.75 3.77
CA LEU A 90 -7.56 7.59 4.96
C LEU A 90 -6.08 7.90 5.21
N GLY A 91 -5.24 7.93 4.17
CA GLY A 91 -3.82 8.19 4.29
C GLY A 91 -2.96 6.93 4.17
N CYS A 92 -3.46 5.92 3.48
CA CYS A 92 -2.70 4.72 3.10
C CYS A 92 -2.33 4.78 1.62
N VAL A 93 -1.62 3.77 1.14
CA VAL A 93 -1.41 3.54 -0.29
C VAL A 93 -2.46 2.55 -0.74
N GLY A 94 -3.43 3.02 -1.50
CA GLY A 94 -4.52 2.19 -2.04
C GLY A 94 -4.25 1.84 -3.49
N LEU A 95 -4.01 0.57 -3.79
CA LEU A 95 -3.80 0.10 -5.15
C LEU A 95 -5.13 -0.02 -5.87
N THR A 96 -5.20 0.55 -7.07
CA THR A 96 -6.46 0.71 -7.80
C THR A 96 -6.58 -0.29 -8.95
N GLY A 97 -7.84 -0.67 -9.24
CA GLY A 97 -8.16 -1.51 -10.39
C GLY A 97 -7.42 -2.84 -10.38
N ILE A 98 -7.01 -3.26 -11.57
CA ILE A 98 -6.30 -4.53 -11.78
C ILE A 98 -4.94 -4.54 -11.09
N ASP A 99 -4.35 -3.37 -10.83
CA ASP A 99 -3.02 -3.29 -10.23
C ASP A 99 -2.99 -3.75 -8.77
N ALA A 100 -4.10 -3.71 -8.07
CA ALA A 100 -4.19 -4.30 -6.74
C ALA A 100 -3.89 -5.80 -6.78
N GLY A 101 -4.51 -6.52 -7.71
CA GLY A 101 -4.26 -7.94 -7.89
C GLY A 101 -2.87 -8.24 -8.43
N ASN A 102 -2.38 -7.43 -9.37
CA ASN A 102 -1.04 -7.60 -9.92
C ASN A 102 0.05 -7.43 -8.86
N PHE A 103 -0.08 -6.40 -8.02
CA PHE A 103 0.84 -6.17 -6.91
C PHE A 103 0.82 -7.36 -5.93
N TRP A 104 -0.38 -7.80 -5.55
CA TRP A 104 -0.55 -8.89 -4.59
C TRP A 104 0.04 -10.21 -5.11
N THR A 105 -0.10 -10.47 -6.41
CA THR A 105 0.49 -11.65 -7.04
C THR A 105 2.00 -11.61 -6.97
N LEU A 106 2.63 -10.49 -7.32
CA LEU A 106 4.08 -10.36 -7.24
C LEU A 106 4.56 -10.45 -5.78
N TRP A 107 3.84 -9.81 -4.85
CA TRP A 107 4.17 -9.86 -3.43
C TRP A 107 4.23 -11.31 -2.92
N ASN A 108 3.20 -12.09 -3.22
CA ASN A 108 3.13 -13.48 -2.76
C ASN A 108 4.13 -14.40 -3.47
N ASN A 109 4.48 -14.11 -4.72
CA ASN A 109 5.46 -14.88 -5.47
C ASN A 109 6.90 -14.50 -5.12
N THR A 110 7.09 -13.44 -4.37
CA THR A 110 8.42 -13.01 -3.91
C THR A 110 8.70 -13.66 -2.55
N PRO A 111 9.82 -14.39 -2.39
CA PRO A 111 10.18 -14.96 -1.09
C PRO A 111 10.22 -13.89 -0.01
N LEU A 112 9.83 -14.25 1.20
CA LEU A 112 9.72 -13.30 2.32
C LEU A 112 10.99 -12.47 2.50
N ALA A 113 12.15 -13.10 2.42
CA ALA A 113 13.44 -12.43 2.59
C ALA A 113 13.78 -11.46 1.45
N ALA A 114 13.11 -11.58 0.30
CA ALA A 114 13.36 -10.74 -0.87
C ALA A 114 12.30 -9.65 -1.06
N ARG A 115 11.26 -9.61 -0.21
CA ARG A 115 10.23 -8.58 -0.31
C ARG A 115 10.79 -7.22 0.10
N PRO A 116 10.31 -6.13 -0.52
CA PRO A 116 10.73 -4.79 -0.12
C PRO A 116 10.45 -4.52 1.35
N THR A 117 11.40 -3.89 2.04
CA THR A 117 11.28 -3.57 3.47
C THR A 117 11.16 -2.08 3.72
N THR A 118 11.31 -1.26 2.70
CA THR A 118 11.21 0.19 2.83
C THR A 118 10.32 0.76 1.72
N LEU A 119 9.63 1.84 2.06
CA LEU A 119 8.83 2.63 1.12
C LEU A 119 9.24 4.09 1.27
N THR A 120 9.49 4.76 0.16
CA THR A 120 9.69 6.22 0.12
C THR A 120 8.48 6.87 -0.54
N VAL A 121 7.89 7.85 0.14
CA VAL A 121 6.74 8.60 -0.36
C VAL A 121 7.18 10.01 -0.74
N THR A 122 6.89 10.41 -1.97
CA THR A 122 7.19 11.74 -2.51
C THR A 122 5.91 12.42 -2.99
N ALA A 123 6.01 13.72 -3.23
CA ALA A 123 4.87 14.50 -3.70
C ALA A 123 4.40 14.09 -5.12
#